data_bf6b6a40b3b846ccfbeef2c49f0bc971
#
_entry.id   bf6b6a40b3b846ccfbeef2c49f0bc971
#
_cell.length_a   1.000
_cell.length_b   1.000
_cell.length_c   1.000
_cell.angle_alpha   90.00
_cell.angle_beta   90.00
_cell.angle_gamma   90.00
#
_symmetry.space_group_name_H-M   'P 1'
#
loop_
_entity.id
_entity.type
_entity.pdbx_description
1 polymer ?
#
loop_
_entity_poly.entity_id
_entity_poly.type
_entity_poly.pdbx_seq_one_letter_code
_entity_poly.pdbx_strand_id
1 'polypeptide(L)'
;MVHCVVLTFPAQGHINPMHQFSKLLQQKGVKVTLVTTLSYCKKLQNLPASIALETISDGFDNDGINEADNYKAYLERFWQVGPKTFAEVLEKLGGSGDPVDCVIYNSFFPWALEVAKRFGIVGAVFLTQNMCVNSIYYHVNQGNLCLPLTENEISLPLLPKLQLEDMPTFFLPTDEHSVLLDLVVGQFSNIDKADWILCNSFYEMEKEVTDWTKKSWPKFRTIGPCITSMILNKRGDEDQDVTQFKSEECMKWLDDKPKESVVGSYFLWIVRASEQSKLPKDFEKKSEKGLVIEWCSQLKVLAHEAIGCFVTHCGWNSTLEALSFGVPTVAMPYWSDQSTNAKLIEDVWKMGIRVTFDEKKIVRGEALKYCIMEIMKSDRGKEIKNNMKQWKALAAQAVSEEGSSHENIEEFVNSLFSL
;
A
#
# COMPACT_ATOMS: atom_id res chain seq x y z
N MET A 1 -22.05 20.84 -2.06
CA MET A 1 -20.96 20.17 -1.31
C MET A 1 -20.24 19.30 -2.30
N VAL A 2 -18.93 19.42 -2.43
CA VAL A 2 -18.15 18.57 -3.35
C VAL A 2 -18.31 17.09 -2.98
N HIS A 3 -18.59 16.24 -3.95
CA HIS A 3 -18.80 14.81 -3.77
C HIS A 3 -17.77 14.00 -4.56
N CYS A 4 -16.95 13.23 -3.87
CA CYS A 4 -15.99 12.31 -4.46
C CYS A 4 -16.47 10.86 -4.35
N VAL A 5 -16.42 10.14 -5.44
CA VAL A 5 -16.53 8.68 -5.47
C VAL A 5 -15.13 8.10 -5.44
N VAL A 6 -14.84 7.19 -4.49
CA VAL A 6 -13.54 6.52 -4.33
C VAL A 6 -13.69 5.06 -4.71
N LEU A 7 -13.22 4.69 -5.90
CA LEU A 7 -13.31 3.34 -6.46
C LEU A 7 -12.06 2.53 -6.15
N THR A 8 -12.19 1.49 -5.32
CA THR A 8 -11.06 0.70 -4.81
C THR A 8 -10.94 -0.67 -5.48
N PHE A 9 -9.70 -1.10 -5.73
CA PHE A 9 -9.43 -2.49 -6.10
C PHE A 9 -9.68 -3.42 -4.89
N PRO A 10 -10.34 -4.60 -5.06
CA PRO A 10 -10.77 -5.46 -3.96
C PRO A 10 -9.62 -6.27 -3.34
N ALA A 11 -8.62 -5.57 -2.84
CA ALA A 11 -7.49 -6.13 -2.11
C ALA A 11 -7.07 -5.18 -0.97
N GLN A 12 -6.70 -5.75 0.17
CA GLN A 12 -6.38 -5.00 1.39
C GLN A 12 -5.30 -3.92 1.16
N GLY A 13 -4.27 -4.25 0.38
CA GLY A 13 -3.18 -3.31 0.05
C GLY A 13 -3.62 -2.07 -0.73
N HIS A 14 -4.77 -2.13 -1.40
CA HIS A 14 -5.33 -1.05 -2.21
C HIS A 14 -6.44 -0.29 -1.48
N ILE A 15 -7.34 -1.02 -0.82
CA ILE A 15 -8.49 -0.37 -0.15
C ILE A 15 -8.07 0.40 1.10
N ASN A 16 -7.13 -0.10 1.90
CA ASN A 16 -6.72 0.54 3.14
C ASN A 16 -6.21 1.98 2.92
N PRO A 17 -5.22 2.25 2.05
CA PRO A 17 -4.74 3.62 1.83
C PRO A 17 -5.82 4.53 1.23
N MET A 18 -6.68 4.01 0.32
CA MET A 18 -7.76 4.80 -0.27
C MET A 18 -8.86 5.10 0.74
N HIS A 19 -9.15 4.19 1.66
CA HIS A 19 -10.06 4.44 2.77
C HIS A 19 -9.51 5.49 3.75
N GLN A 20 -8.22 5.43 4.09
CA GLN A 20 -7.60 6.46 4.92
C GLN A 20 -7.60 7.83 4.22
N PHE A 21 -7.35 7.86 2.92
CA PHE A 21 -7.47 9.07 2.13
C PHE A 21 -8.92 9.60 2.10
N SER A 22 -9.92 8.72 2.04
CA SER A 22 -11.34 9.08 2.13
C SER A 22 -11.67 9.80 3.44
N LYS A 23 -11.14 9.36 4.57
CA LYS A 23 -11.28 10.04 5.86
C LYS A 23 -10.65 11.44 5.85
N LEU A 24 -9.47 11.59 5.23
CA LEU A 24 -8.82 12.89 5.09
C LEU A 24 -9.67 13.86 4.25
N LEU A 25 -10.25 13.40 3.15
CA LEU A 25 -11.16 14.20 2.32
C LEU A 25 -12.39 14.65 3.11
N GLN A 26 -12.97 13.77 3.93
CA GLN A 26 -14.13 14.14 4.77
C GLN A 26 -13.77 15.19 5.81
N GLN A 27 -12.60 15.12 6.44
CA GLN A 27 -12.10 16.12 7.37
C GLN A 27 -11.97 17.51 6.71
N LYS A 28 -11.81 17.55 5.38
CA LYS A 28 -11.74 18.77 4.58
C LYS A 28 -13.10 19.19 3.98
N GLY A 29 -14.20 18.60 4.45
CA GLY A 29 -15.56 18.97 4.03
C GLY A 29 -16.00 18.38 2.70
N VAL A 30 -15.29 17.37 2.16
CA VAL A 30 -15.67 16.66 0.95
C VAL A 30 -16.57 15.49 1.33
N LYS A 31 -17.71 15.35 0.65
CA LYS A 31 -18.55 14.15 0.73
C LYS A 31 -17.85 13.00 0.01
N VAL A 32 -17.85 11.81 0.61
CA VAL A 32 -17.19 10.63 0.05
C VAL A 32 -18.16 9.45 -0.01
N THR A 33 -18.23 8.82 -1.19
CA THR A 33 -18.84 7.50 -1.40
C THR A 33 -17.72 6.52 -1.78
N LEU A 34 -17.48 5.53 -0.93
CA LEU A 34 -16.55 4.45 -1.22
C LEU A 34 -17.24 3.42 -2.11
N VAL A 35 -16.55 2.97 -3.16
CA VAL A 35 -17.04 1.93 -4.08
C VAL A 35 -16.07 0.76 -4.10
N THR A 36 -16.60 -0.45 -3.89
CA THR A 36 -15.84 -1.70 -3.98
C THR A 36 -16.70 -2.79 -4.60
N THR A 37 -16.16 -4.01 -4.75
CA THR A 37 -16.95 -5.13 -5.30
C THR A 37 -17.94 -5.69 -4.27
N LEU A 38 -19.04 -6.29 -4.74
CA LEU A 38 -20.05 -6.95 -3.90
C LEU A 38 -19.43 -8.00 -3.00
N SER A 39 -18.51 -8.81 -3.53
CA SER A 39 -17.80 -9.85 -2.78
C SER A 39 -16.93 -9.28 -1.68
N TYR A 40 -16.20 -8.17 -1.95
CA TYR A 40 -15.32 -7.55 -0.96
C TYR A 40 -16.08 -6.76 0.08
N CYS A 41 -17.21 -6.14 -0.29
CA CYS A 41 -18.10 -5.42 0.63
C CYS A 41 -18.52 -6.30 1.84
N LYS A 42 -18.77 -7.58 1.62
CA LYS A 42 -19.11 -8.55 2.68
C LYS A 42 -17.99 -8.72 3.73
N LYS A 43 -16.76 -8.38 3.39
CA LYS A 43 -15.57 -8.48 4.26
C LYS A 43 -15.29 -7.17 5.02
N LEU A 44 -15.97 -6.07 4.64
CA LEU A 44 -15.81 -4.77 5.29
C LEU A 44 -16.70 -4.70 6.53
N GLN A 45 -16.12 -4.42 7.70
CA GLN A 45 -16.86 -4.42 8.96
C GLN A 45 -16.86 -3.09 9.73
N ASN A 46 -15.91 -2.18 9.47
CA ASN A 46 -15.71 -0.98 10.26
C ASN A 46 -15.62 0.31 9.41
N LEU A 47 -16.52 0.46 8.44
CA LEU A 47 -16.61 1.74 7.75
C LEU A 47 -17.26 2.77 8.68
N PRO A 48 -16.69 3.99 8.81
CA PRO A 48 -17.36 5.08 9.50
C PRO A 48 -18.74 5.34 8.90
N ALA A 49 -19.75 5.55 9.74
CA ALA A 49 -21.11 5.85 9.28
C ALA A 49 -21.19 7.11 8.37
N SER A 50 -20.17 7.95 8.41
CA SER A 50 -20.04 9.14 7.56
C SER A 50 -19.63 8.83 6.12
N ILE A 51 -19.04 7.66 5.82
CA ILE A 51 -18.64 7.24 4.47
C ILE A 51 -19.76 6.38 3.88
N ALA A 52 -20.42 6.89 2.85
CA ALA A 52 -21.39 6.08 2.10
C ALA A 52 -20.66 4.95 1.34
N LEU A 53 -21.33 3.79 1.22
CA LEU A 53 -20.79 2.64 0.54
C LEU A 53 -21.71 2.24 -0.62
N GLU A 54 -21.13 2.13 -1.80
CA GLU A 54 -21.77 1.56 -2.99
C GLU A 54 -20.96 0.37 -3.51
N THR A 55 -21.59 -0.47 -4.30
CA THR A 55 -20.95 -1.68 -4.79
C THR A 55 -21.07 -1.82 -6.30
N ILE A 56 -20.06 -2.40 -6.90
CA ILE A 56 -20.03 -2.85 -8.30
C ILE A 56 -19.88 -4.36 -8.38
N SER A 57 -20.22 -4.93 -9.53
CA SER A 57 -19.94 -6.34 -9.80
C SER A 57 -18.56 -6.51 -10.43
N ASP A 58 -17.82 -7.52 -9.99
CA ASP A 58 -16.63 -8.03 -10.68
C ASP A 58 -16.97 -9.26 -11.55
N GLY A 59 -18.25 -9.66 -11.57
CA GLY A 59 -18.74 -10.85 -12.23
C GLY A 59 -18.62 -12.13 -11.40
N PHE A 60 -18.17 -11.99 -10.12
CA PHE A 60 -17.98 -13.05 -9.13
C PHE A 60 -18.46 -12.56 -7.75
N ASP A 61 -19.75 -12.27 -7.67
CA ASP A 61 -20.35 -11.47 -6.60
C ASP A 61 -20.44 -12.17 -5.22
N ASN A 62 -20.19 -13.48 -5.15
CA ASN A 62 -20.28 -14.21 -3.87
C ASN A 62 -18.94 -14.22 -3.12
N ASP A 63 -17.84 -14.64 -3.76
CA ASP A 63 -16.53 -14.78 -3.10
C ASP A 63 -15.37 -14.18 -3.94
N GLY A 64 -15.69 -13.43 -4.98
CA GLY A 64 -14.71 -12.72 -5.80
C GLY A 64 -13.76 -13.68 -6.52
N ILE A 65 -12.46 -13.39 -6.47
CA ILE A 65 -11.44 -14.16 -7.15
C ILE A 65 -11.45 -15.67 -6.81
N ASN A 66 -11.95 -16.07 -5.65
CA ASN A 66 -12.01 -17.48 -5.29
C ASN A 66 -13.07 -18.27 -6.09
N GLU A 67 -14.00 -17.59 -6.78
CA GLU A 67 -14.95 -18.21 -7.70
C GLU A 67 -14.40 -18.38 -9.10
N ALA A 68 -13.32 -17.69 -9.45
CA ALA A 68 -12.72 -17.75 -10.77
C ALA A 68 -11.74 -18.92 -10.89
N ASP A 69 -11.62 -19.49 -12.07
CA ASP A 69 -10.66 -20.58 -12.36
C ASP A 69 -9.20 -20.15 -12.12
N ASN A 70 -8.89 -18.88 -12.39
CA ASN A 70 -7.58 -18.29 -12.21
C ASN A 70 -7.65 -16.75 -12.28
N TYR A 71 -6.53 -16.07 -11.97
CA TYR A 71 -6.43 -14.61 -12.03
C TYR A 71 -6.79 -14.01 -13.39
N LYS A 72 -6.45 -14.68 -14.48
CA LYS A 72 -6.74 -14.22 -15.84
C LYS A 72 -8.25 -14.16 -16.08
N ALA A 73 -8.93 -15.26 -15.82
CA ALA A 73 -10.39 -15.34 -15.97
C ALA A 73 -11.11 -14.30 -15.09
N TYR A 74 -10.60 -14.09 -13.86
CA TYR A 74 -11.11 -13.07 -12.96
C TYR A 74 -10.99 -11.66 -13.56
N LEU A 75 -9.79 -11.26 -13.97
CA LEU A 75 -9.56 -9.91 -14.50
C LEU A 75 -10.31 -9.68 -15.82
N GLU A 76 -10.27 -10.63 -16.75
CA GLU A 76 -11.01 -10.52 -18.01
C GLU A 76 -12.51 -10.30 -17.77
N ARG A 77 -13.09 -11.01 -16.82
CA ARG A 77 -14.50 -10.85 -16.46
C ARG A 77 -14.77 -9.49 -15.80
N PHE A 78 -13.91 -9.09 -14.86
CA PHE A 78 -14.04 -7.81 -14.18
C PHE A 78 -13.98 -6.62 -15.17
N TRP A 79 -13.08 -6.66 -16.16
CA TRP A 79 -13.00 -5.63 -17.20
C TRP A 79 -14.25 -5.55 -18.09
N GLN A 80 -14.99 -6.63 -18.23
CA GLN A 80 -16.26 -6.65 -18.99
C GLN A 80 -17.44 -6.09 -18.18
N VAL A 81 -17.50 -6.37 -16.89
CA VAL A 81 -18.66 -6.09 -16.02
C VAL A 81 -18.47 -4.81 -15.21
N GLY A 82 -17.28 -4.59 -14.66
CA GLY A 82 -16.97 -3.48 -13.78
C GLY A 82 -17.30 -2.10 -14.35
N PRO A 83 -16.87 -1.76 -15.59
CA PRO A 83 -17.19 -0.47 -16.19
C PRO A 83 -18.68 -0.20 -16.31
N LYS A 84 -19.50 -1.24 -16.57
CA LYS A 84 -20.96 -1.12 -16.73
C LYS A 84 -21.63 -0.84 -15.39
N THR A 85 -21.33 -1.67 -14.40
CA THR A 85 -21.90 -1.54 -13.05
C THR A 85 -21.42 -0.28 -12.34
N PHE A 86 -20.20 0.19 -12.65
CA PHE A 86 -19.72 1.47 -12.16
C PHE A 86 -20.46 2.66 -12.79
N ALA A 87 -20.77 2.61 -14.09
CA ALA A 87 -21.61 3.62 -14.74
C ALA A 87 -23.01 3.68 -14.10
N GLU A 88 -23.62 2.53 -13.79
CA GLU A 88 -24.91 2.45 -13.10
C GLU A 88 -24.87 3.10 -11.71
N VAL A 89 -23.76 2.95 -10.97
CA VAL A 89 -23.55 3.65 -9.67
C VAL A 89 -23.52 5.16 -9.87
N LEU A 90 -22.79 5.67 -10.87
CA LEU A 90 -22.72 7.11 -11.14
C LEU A 90 -24.08 7.67 -11.59
N GLU A 91 -24.83 6.95 -12.43
CA GLU A 91 -26.18 7.30 -12.84
C GLU A 91 -27.15 7.36 -11.64
N LYS A 92 -27.10 6.34 -10.76
CA LYS A 92 -27.89 6.28 -9.53
C LYS A 92 -27.64 7.50 -8.65
N LEU A 93 -26.36 7.83 -8.40
CA LEU A 93 -25.97 8.96 -7.56
C LEU A 93 -26.43 10.29 -8.19
N GLY A 94 -26.20 10.51 -9.47
CA GLY A 94 -26.68 11.70 -10.19
C GLY A 94 -28.20 11.83 -10.19
N GLY A 95 -28.94 10.74 -10.38
CA GLY A 95 -30.39 10.70 -10.37
C GLY A 95 -31.02 10.93 -8.99
N SER A 96 -30.32 10.65 -7.91
CA SER A 96 -30.77 10.88 -6.52
C SER A 96 -30.57 12.33 -6.03
N GLY A 97 -30.12 13.24 -6.88
CA GLY A 97 -29.81 14.63 -6.51
C GLY A 97 -28.48 14.80 -5.78
N ASP A 98 -27.61 13.83 -5.94
CA ASP A 98 -26.30 13.77 -5.28
C ASP A 98 -25.17 13.62 -6.33
N PRO A 99 -24.99 14.63 -7.20
CA PRO A 99 -24.05 14.53 -8.32
C PRO A 99 -22.62 14.31 -7.83
N VAL A 100 -21.85 13.59 -8.64
CA VAL A 100 -20.45 13.29 -8.37
C VAL A 100 -19.59 14.28 -9.12
N ASP A 101 -18.68 14.97 -8.40
CA ASP A 101 -17.75 15.95 -8.97
C ASP A 101 -16.43 15.31 -9.37
N CYS A 102 -15.99 14.30 -8.61
CA CYS A 102 -14.72 13.63 -8.85
C CYS A 102 -14.80 12.11 -8.62
N VAL A 103 -14.18 11.34 -9.50
CA VAL A 103 -13.91 9.92 -9.33
C VAL A 103 -12.43 9.75 -9.02
N ILE A 104 -12.13 9.31 -7.80
CA ILE A 104 -10.78 8.89 -7.38
C ILE A 104 -10.72 7.38 -7.53
N TYR A 105 -9.93 6.87 -8.47
CA TYR A 105 -9.92 5.45 -8.79
C TYR A 105 -8.55 4.81 -8.60
N ASN A 106 -8.56 3.56 -8.15
CA ASN A 106 -7.34 2.77 -8.07
C ASN A 106 -6.70 2.63 -9.45
N SER A 107 -5.40 2.82 -9.55
CA SER A 107 -4.66 2.81 -10.82
C SER A 107 -4.84 1.51 -11.64
N PHE A 108 -5.22 0.41 -10.99
CA PHE A 108 -5.53 -0.84 -11.69
C PHE A 108 -6.86 -0.81 -12.46
N PHE A 109 -7.58 0.30 -12.41
CA PHE A 109 -8.84 0.51 -13.15
C PHE A 109 -8.74 1.67 -14.15
N PRO A 110 -7.84 1.63 -15.15
CA PRO A 110 -7.75 2.71 -16.14
C PRO A 110 -9.10 2.99 -16.85
N TRP A 111 -9.95 1.98 -17.00
CA TRP A 111 -11.30 2.12 -17.55
C TRP A 111 -12.22 3.04 -16.72
N ALA A 112 -11.94 3.22 -15.42
CA ALA A 112 -12.75 4.12 -14.58
C ALA A 112 -12.63 5.57 -15.02
N LEU A 113 -11.49 5.99 -15.55
CA LEU A 113 -11.32 7.31 -16.13
C LEU A 113 -12.24 7.51 -17.33
N GLU A 114 -12.33 6.52 -18.22
CA GLU A 114 -13.19 6.59 -19.40
C GLU A 114 -14.66 6.66 -19.01
N VAL A 115 -15.06 5.92 -17.97
CA VAL A 115 -16.42 6.02 -17.42
C VAL A 115 -16.65 7.41 -16.85
N ALA A 116 -15.79 7.94 -15.98
CA ALA A 116 -15.94 9.27 -15.40
C ALA A 116 -16.05 10.36 -16.47
N LYS A 117 -15.21 10.32 -17.51
CA LYS A 117 -15.22 11.28 -18.61
C LYS A 117 -16.51 11.27 -19.41
N ARG A 118 -17.20 10.14 -19.57
CA ARG A 118 -18.52 10.08 -20.22
C ARG A 118 -19.60 10.87 -19.47
N PHE A 119 -19.45 11.00 -18.14
CA PHE A 119 -20.34 11.79 -17.30
C PHE A 119 -19.85 13.24 -17.08
N GLY A 120 -18.73 13.63 -17.69
CA GLY A 120 -18.15 14.96 -17.49
C GLY A 120 -17.50 15.14 -16.09
N ILE A 121 -17.20 14.05 -15.40
CA ILE A 121 -16.68 14.04 -14.03
C ILE A 121 -15.15 14.10 -14.06
N VAL A 122 -14.56 14.82 -13.11
CA VAL A 122 -13.10 14.86 -12.89
C VAL A 122 -12.58 13.48 -12.52
N GLY A 123 -11.50 13.01 -13.17
CA GLY A 123 -10.86 11.72 -12.90
C GLY A 123 -9.51 11.89 -12.23
N ALA A 124 -9.36 11.33 -11.03
CA ALA A 124 -8.11 11.31 -10.27
C ALA A 124 -7.61 9.87 -10.07
N VAL A 125 -6.48 9.50 -10.69
CA VAL A 125 -5.88 8.18 -10.47
C VAL A 125 -5.14 8.15 -9.14
N PHE A 126 -5.31 7.06 -8.39
CA PHE A 126 -4.63 6.84 -7.12
C PHE A 126 -3.61 5.69 -7.26
N LEU A 127 -2.32 6.04 -7.19
CA LEU A 127 -1.20 5.11 -7.22
C LEU A 127 -0.92 4.62 -5.79
N THR A 128 -1.08 3.32 -5.57
CA THR A 128 -0.91 2.67 -4.25
C THR A 128 0.50 2.17 -3.99
N GLN A 129 1.40 2.27 -4.95
CA GLN A 129 2.82 1.89 -4.87
C GLN A 129 3.71 3.13 -4.90
N ASN A 130 4.99 3.00 -4.49
CA ASN A 130 5.93 4.10 -4.57
C ASN A 130 6.30 4.46 -6.01
N MET A 131 6.86 5.66 -6.21
CA MET A 131 7.17 6.16 -7.53
C MET A 131 8.34 5.46 -8.20
N CYS A 132 9.29 4.91 -7.44
CA CYS A 132 10.37 4.10 -8.02
C CYS A 132 9.81 2.85 -8.70
N VAL A 133 8.90 2.11 -8.05
CA VAL A 133 8.21 0.95 -8.64
C VAL A 133 7.32 1.36 -9.80
N ASN A 134 6.52 2.41 -9.62
CA ASN A 134 5.67 2.95 -10.69
C ASN A 134 6.50 3.38 -11.91
N SER A 135 7.68 3.96 -11.71
CA SER A 135 8.59 4.32 -12.78
C SER A 135 9.07 3.10 -13.59
N ILE A 136 9.38 1.99 -12.93
CA ILE A 136 9.74 0.74 -13.61
C ILE A 136 8.61 0.29 -14.55
N TYR A 137 7.38 0.19 -14.05
CA TYR A 137 6.21 -0.21 -14.85
C TYR A 137 5.90 0.79 -15.97
N TYR A 138 6.06 2.09 -15.70
CA TYR A 138 5.89 3.13 -16.70
C TYR A 138 6.91 3.01 -17.84
N HIS A 139 8.18 2.75 -17.55
CA HIS A 139 9.21 2.53 -18.57
C HIS A 139 8.91 1.31 -19.45
N VAL A 140 8.32 0.25 -18.90
CA VAL A 140 7.84 -0.90 -19.70
C VAL A 140 6.65 -0.47 -20.57
N ASN A 141 5.67 0.24 -20.01
CA ASN A 141 4.51 0.73 -20.76
C ASN A 141 4.92 1.62 -21.95
N GLN A 142 5.95 2.45 -21.78
CA GLN A 142 6.48 3.33 -22.83
C GLN A 142 7.45 2.64 -23.81
N GLY A 143 7.73 1.35 -23.62
CA GLY A 143 8.67 0.60 -24.46
C GLY A 143 10.16 0.98 -24.22
N ASN A 144 10.45 1.74 -23.17
CA ASN A 144 11.83 2.13 -22.80
C ASN A 144 12.56 0.99 -22.06
N LEU A 145 11.82 0.06 -21.47
CA LEU A 145 12.32 -1.17 -20.88
C LEU A 145 11.63 -2.34 -21.55
N CYS A 146 12.40 -3.09 -22.36
CA CYS A 146 11.87 -4.23 -23.11
C CYS A 146 11.87 -5.52 -22.28
N LEU A 147 10.85 -6.34 -22.45
CA LEU A 147 10.74 -7.66 -21.84
C LEU A 147 10.85 -8.76 -22.91
N PRO A 148 11.44 -9.94 -22.61
CA PRO A 148 12.07 -10.29 -21.33
C PRO A 148 13.36 -9.50 -21.08
N LEU A 149 13.71 -9.30 -19.81
CA LEU A 149 14.96 -8.64 -19.42
C LEU A 149 16.15 -9.50 -19.88
N THR A 150 17.09 -8.91 -20.59
CA THR A 150 18.28 -9.58 -21.12
C THR A 150 19.56 -9.18 -20.39
N GLU A 151 19.53 -8.11 -19.65
CA GLU A 151 20.66 -7.57 -18.89
C GLU A 151 20.54 -7.98 -17.42
N ASN A 152 21.67 -8.27 -16.79
CA ASN A 152 21.71 -8.59 -15.35
C ASN A 152 21.61 -7.35 -14.49
N GLU A 153 22.05 -6.18 -15.00
CA GLU A 153 21.98 -4.89 -14.33
C GLU A 153 21.07 -3.95 -15.14
N ILE A 154 20.02 -3.47 -14.52
CA ILE A 154 19.04 -2.56 -15.10
C ILE A 154 19.31 -1.14 -14.57
N SER A 155 19.51 -0.20 -15.49
CA SER A 155 19.71 1.20 -15.17
C SER A 155 18.55 2.02 -15.72
N LEU A 156 17.73 2.56 -14.84
CA LEU A 156 16.62 3.45 -15.18
C LEU A 156 16.89 4.86 -14.61
N PRO A 157 16.42 5.92 -15.27
CA PRO A 157 16.61 7.28 -14.77
C PRO A 157 16.13 7.44 -13.34
N LEU A 158 16.94 8.02 -12.48
CA LEU A 158 16.67 8.37 -11.09
C LEU A 158 16.42 7.18 -10.14
N LEU A 159 16.54 5.97 -10.62
CA LEU A 159 16.53 4.76 -9.80
C LEU A 159 17.97 4.33 -9.48
N PRO A 160 18.17 3.64 -8.34
CA PRO A 160 19.43 2.96 -8.12
C PRO A 160 19.63 1.88 -9.19
N LYS A 161 20.86 1.45 -9.39
CA LYS A 161 21.13 0.28 -10.21
C LYS A 161 20.45 -0.94 -9.61
N LEU A 162 19.63 -1.60 -10.41
CA LEU A 162 18.85 -2.77 -10.02
C LEU A 162 19.45 -4.02 -10.65
N GLN A 163 19.59 -5.08 -9.86
CA GLN A 163 19.87 -6.41 -10.40
C GLN A 163 18.54 -7.07 -10.81
N LEU A 164 18.59 -8.12 -11.61
CA LEU A 164 17.40 -8.84 -12.02
C LEU A 164 16.54 -9.31 -10.83
N GLU A 165 17.20 -9.69 -9.73
CA GLU A 165 16.54 -10.10 -8.49
C GLU A 165 15.90 -8.95 -7.68
N ASP A 166 16.24 -7.71 -8.01
CA ASP A 166 15.66 -6.51 -7.40
C ASP A 166 14.41 -6.05 -8.15
N MET A 167 14.17 -6.58 -9.36
CA MET A 167 13.02 -6.23 -10.16
C MET A 167 11.73 -6.83 -9.58
N PRO A 168 10.56 -6.21 -9.84
CA PRO A 168 9.28 -6.80 -9.47
C PRO A 168 9.15 -8.23 -10.03
N THR A 169 8.65 -9.16 -9.22
CA THR A 169 8.64 -10.59 -9.61
C THR A 169 7.81 -10.90 -10.85
N PHE A 170 6.92 -9.99 -11.28
CA PHE A 170 6.14 -10.12 -12.50
C PHE A 170 6.98 -10.08 -13.80
N PHE A 171 8.23 -9.63 -13.72
CA PHE A 171 9.18 -9.66 -14.83
C PHE A 171 9.84 -11.04 -15.03
N LEU A 172 9.66 -11.95 -14.08
CA LEU A 172 10.15 -13.33 -14.20
C LEU A 172 9.20 -14.13 -15.11
N PRO A 173 9.74 -14.94 -16.02
CA PRO A 173 8.92 -15.67 -17.00
C PRO A 173 8.15 -16.83 -16.36
N THR A 174 6.92 -16.58 -15.96
CA THR A 174 5.95 -17.60 -15.55
C THR A 174 4.58 -17.23 -16.13
N ASP A 175 3.76 -18.20 -16.49
CA ASP A 175 2.46 -17.94 -17.14
C ASP A 175 1.49 -17.14 -16.27
N GLU A 176 1.50 -17.34 -14.95
CA GLU A 176 0.67 -16.58 -14.02
C GLU A 176 1.13 -15.12 -13.88
N HIS A 177 2.41 -14.86 -14.04
CA HIS A 177 2.95 -13.50 -13.93
C HIS A 177 2.60 -12.62 -15.12
N SER A 178 2.33 -13.17 -16.30
CA SER A 178 2.02 -12.39 -17.51
C SER A 178 0.77 -11.53 -17.34
N VAL A 179 -0.28 -12.07 -16.74
CA VAL A 179 -1.55 -11.33 -16.53
C VAL A 179 -1.41 -10.22 -15.49
N LEU A 180 -0.64 -10.48 -14.43
CA LEU A 180 -0.38 -9.48 -13.40
C LEU A 180 0.58 -8.41 -13.89
N LEU A 181 1.51 -8.77 -14.78
CA LEU A 181 2.35 -7.81 -15.49
C LEU A 181 1.50 -6.89 -16.35
N ASP A 182 0.57 -7.43 -17.14
CA ASP A 182 -0.35 -6.64 -17.96
C ASP A 182 -1.18 -5.68 -17.09
N LEU A 183 -1.60 -6.11 -15.91
CA LEU A 183 -2.33 -5.27 -14.95
C LEU A 183 -1.47 -4.09 -14.46
N VAL A 184 -0.26 -4.35 -13.97
CA VAL A 184 0.60 -3.31 -13.38
C VAL A 184 1.21 -2.38 -14.44
N VAL A 185 1.42 -2.86 -15.66
CA VAL A 185 1.86 -2.04 -16.80
C VAL A 185 0.69 -1.28 -17.40
N GLY A 186 -0.47 -1.93 -17.55
CA GLY A 186 -1.69 -1.37 -18.13
C GLY A 186 -2.27 -0.19 -17.35
N GLN A 187 -1.94 -0.04 -16.07
CA GLN A 187 -2.38 1.10 -15.26
C GLN A 187 -1.95 2.48 -15.84
N PHE A 188 -0.93 2.49 -16.70
CA PHE A 188 -0.43 3.70 -17.35
C PHE A 188 -1.04 3.97 -18.73
N SER A 189 -1.92 3.11 -19.23
CA SER A 189 -2.44 3.17 -20.62
C SER A 189 -3.15 4.48 -20.98
N ASN A 190 -3.71 5.17 -20.01
CA ASN A 190 -4.41 6.44 -20.20
C ASN A 190 -4.12 7.48 -19.11
N ILE A 191 -3.05 7.30 -18.36
CA ILE A 191 -2.71 8.15 -17.21
C ILE A 191 -2.53 9.62 -17.61
N ASP A 192 -2.05 9.88 -18.82
CA ASP A 192 -1.89 11.24 -19.37
C ASP A 192 -3.21 11.99 -19.55
N LYS A 193 -4.34 11.29 -19.55
CA LYS A 193 -5.70 11.86 -19.67
C LYS A 193 -6.35 12.10 -18.31
N ALA A 194 -5.75 11.65 -17.22
CA ALA A 194 -6.25 11.90 -15.88
C ALA A 194 -6.10 13.38 -15.51
N ASP A 195 -7.11 13.93 -14.83
CA ASP A 195 -7.06 15.32 -14.38
C ASP A 195 -6.10 15.48 -13.21
N TRP A 196 -5.96 14.45 -12.37
CA TRP A 196 -5.05 14.39 -11.24
C TRP A 196 -4.40 13.00 -11.12
N ILE A 197 -3.14 12.99 -10.69
CA ILE A 197 -2.39 11.78 -10.37
C ILE A 197 -1.94 11.88 -8.92
N LEU A 198 -2.53 11.06 -8.05
CA LEU A 198 -2.29 11.05 -6.61
C LEU A 198 -1.48 9.81 -6.24
N CYS A 199 -0.38 9.98 -5.54
CA CYS A 199 0.49 8.87 -5.14
C CYS A 199 0.58 8.77 -3.61
N ASN A 200 0.34 7.57 -3.06
CA ASN A 200 0.53 7.28 -1.64
C ASN A 200 2.03 7.15 -1.29
N SER A 201 2.72 8.27 -1.40
CA SER A 201 4.10 8.49 -1.00
C SER A 201 4.23 9.95 -0.55
N PHE A 202 5.38 10.39 -0.08
CA PHE A 202 5.61 11.79 0.28
C PHE A 202 6.89 12.32 -0.38
N TYR A 203 6.92 13.62 -0.61
CA TYR A 203 7.93 14.29 -1.43
C TYR A 203 9.36 14.01 -0.96
N GLU A 204 9.59 14.12 0.35
CA GLU A 204 10.93 14.00 0.94
C GLU A 204 11.54 12.61 0.78
N MET A 205 10.68 11.59 0.60
CA MET A 205 11.12 10.20 0.42
C MET A 205 11.56 9.90 -1.01
N GLU A 206 10.92 10.52 -2.00
CA GLU A 206 11.10 10.22 -3.42
C GLU A 206 11.27 11.52 -4.25
N LYS A 207 12.01 12.49 -3.71
CA LYS A 207 12.14 13.84 -4.25
C LYS A 207 12.49 13.86 -5.74
N GLU A 208 13.58 13.19 -6.12
CA GLU A 208 14.12 13.25 -7.50
C GLU A 208 13.14 12.66 -8.51
N VAL A 209 12.54 11.52 -8.20
CA VAL A 209 11.54 10.87 -9.05
C VAL A 209 10.26 11.72 -9.11
N THR A 210 9.86 12.31 -7.98
CA THR A 210 8.69 13.21 -7.90
C THR A 210 8.89 14.45 -8.78
N ASP A 211 10.06 15.11 -8.70
CA ASP A 211 10.37 16.28 -9.51
C ASP A 211 10.43 15.96 -11.01
N TRP A 212 10.94 14.79 -11.36
CA TRP A 212 10.93 14.32 -12.74
C TRP A 212 9.51 14.01 -13.24
N THR A 213 8.71 13.34 -12.43
CA THR A 213 7.33 12.98 -12.75
C THR A 213 6.46 14.22 -12.98
N LYS A 214 6.61 15.24 -12.15
CA LYS A 214 5.89 16.53 -12.31
C LYS A 214 6.16 17.24 -13.64
N LYS A 215 7.30 16.99 -14.29
CA LYS A 215 7.58 17.56 -15.62
C LYS A 215 6.68 16.97 -16.70
N SER A 216 6.41 15.67 -16.62
CA SER A 216 5.52 14.98 -17.55
C SER A 216 4.04 15.13 -17.14
N TRP A 217 3.76 15.10 -15.84
CA TRP A 217 2.41 15.20 -15.27
C TRP A 217 2.33 16.36 -14.27
N PRO A 218 2.00 17.59 -14.73
CA PRO A 218 1.99 18.78 -13.86
C PRO A 218 1.05 18.70 -12.67
N LYS A 219 -0.03 17.87 -12.78
CA LYS A 219 -0.99 17.60 -11.70
C LYS A 219 -0.70 16.31 -10.92
N PHE A 220 0.55 15.82 -10.95
CA PHE A 220 1.01 14.76 -10.07
C PHE A 220 1.25 15.30 -8.66
N ARG A 221 0.72 14.61 -7.63
CA ARG A 221 0.92 14.97 -6.22
C ARG A 221 1.19 13.73 -5.37
N THR A 222 2.20 13.81 -4.52
CA THR A 222 2.39 12.89 -3.41
C THR A 222 1.48 13.30 -2.26
N ILE A 223 0.68 12.37 -1.72
CA ILE A 223 -0.38 12.64 -0.75
C ILE A 223 -0.30 11.76 0.50
N GLY A 224 0.73 10.94 0.59
CA GLY A 224 0.95 10.00 1.69
C GLY A 224 1.93 10.53 2.76
N PRO A 225 2.22 9.72 3.78
CA PRO A 225 1.60 8.40 4.02
C PRO A 225 0.12 8.52 4.43
N CYS A 226 -0.74 7.73 3.80
CA CYS A 226 -2.19 7.77 4.08
C CYS A 226 -2.54 7.03 5.41
N ILE A 227 -1.86 7.38 6.49
CA ILE A 227 -2.07 6.94 7.88
C ILE A 227 -1.98 8.14 8.84
N THR A 228 -2.36 9.32 8.34
CA THR A 228 -2.07 10.64 8.93
C THR A 228 -2.54 10.81 10.37
N SER A 229 -3.75 10.36 10.72
CA SER A 229 -4.31 10.53 12.06
C SER A 229 -3.46 9.86 13.14
N MET A 230 -2.93 8.66 12.85
CA MET A 230 -2.05 7.96 13.78
C MET A 230 -0.66 8.59 13.90
N ILE A 231 -0.09 9.07 12.79
CA ILE A 231 1.23 9.73 12.80
C ILE A 231 1.18 11.01 13.66
N LEU A 232 0.10 11.78 13.52
CA LEU A 232 -0.05 13.05 14.23
C LEU A 232 -0.55 12.91 15.67
N ASN A 233 -0.70 11.67 16.20
CA ASN A 233 -1.24 11.41 17.54
C ASN A 233 -2.57 12.15 17.81
N LYS A 234 -3.38 12.42 16.80
CA LYS A 234 -4.71 13.01 16.96
C LYS A 234 -5.62 11.97 17.61
N ARG A 235 -5.68 11.97 18.95
CA ARG A 235 -6.58 11.13 19.75
C ARG A 235 -8.01 11.48 19.40
N GLY A 236 -8.79 10.54 18.96
CA GLY A 236 -10.23 10.73 18.77
C GLY A 236 -10.87 9.84 17.71
N ASP A 237 -10.16 9.43 16.71
CA ASP A 237 -10.69 8.47 15.75
C ASP A 237 -10.24 7.06 16.11
N GLU A 238 -11.20 6.18 16.24
CA GLU A 238 -10.97 4.75 16.21
C GLU A 238 -10.44 4.39 14.82
N ASP A 239 -9.12 4.55 14.62
CA ASP A 239 -8.41 4.07 13.43
C ASP A 239 -8.40 2.55 13.47
N GLN A 240 -9.57 1.98 13.18
CA GLN A 240 -9.72 0.55 13.00
C GLN A 240 -9.39 0.24 11.53
N ASP A 241 -8.55 -0.75 11.31
CA ASP A 241 -8.49 -1.43 10.02
C ASP A 241 -9.92 -1.75 9.57
N VAL A 242 -10.21 -1.51 8.30
CA VAL A 242 -11.53 -1.78 7.71
C VAL A 242 -11.92 -3.25 7.84
N THR A 243 -10.95 -4.12 8.06
CA THR A 243 -11.12 -5.54 8.34
C THR A 243 -10.93 -5.81 9.84
N GLN A 244 -11.94 -6.36 10.48
CA GLN A 244 -11.99 -6.62 11.93
C GLN A 244 -11.04 -7.70 12.38
N PHE A 245 -10.43 -7.47 13.60
CA PHE A 245 -10.19 -8.58 14.54
C PHE A 245 -9.78 -8.04 15.93
N LYS A 246 -9.96 -8.86 17.00
CA LYS A 246 -9.68 -8.52 18.39
C LYS A 246 -8.17 -8.30 18.62
N SER A 247 -7.73 -7.05 18.73
CA SER A 247 -6.32 -6.71 18.97
C SER A 247 -5.96 -6.57 20.46
N GLU A 248 -6.91 -6.76 21.38
CA GLU A 248 -6.68 -6.48 22.81
C GLU A 248 -5.63 -7.39 23.46
N GLU A 249 -5.59 -8.65 23.07
CA GLU A 249 -4.66 -9.62 23.66
C GLU A 249 -3.21 -9.28 23.34
N CYS A 250 -2.92 -8.96 22.06
CA CYS A 250 -1.55 -8.61 21.66
C CYS A 250 -1.08 -7.29 22.28
N MET A 251 -1.97 -6.31 22.43
CA MET A 251 -1.60 -5.04 23.04
C MET A 251 -1.27 -5.22 24.54
N LYS A 252 -2.10 -5.94 25.29
CA LYS A 252 -1.79 -6.30 26.69
C LYS A 252 -0.48 -7.06 26.81
N TRP A 253 -0.22 -8.00 25.90
CA TRP A 253 1.06 -8.72 25.91
C TRP A 253 2.24 -7.78 25.62
N LEU A 254 2.11 -6.81 24.71
CA LEU A 254 3.16 -5.82 24.42
C LEU A 254 3.41 -4.87 25.59
N ASP A 255 2.38 -4.45 26.32
CA ASP A 255 2.48 -3.56 27.50
C ASP A 255 3.40 -4.16 28.58
N ASP A 256 3.46 -5.49 28.69
CA ASP A 256 4.32 -6.20 29.62
C ASP A 256 5.79 -6.36 29.14
N LYS A 257 6.15 -5.87 27.95
CA LYS A 257 7.47 -6.07 27.39
C LYS A 257 8.34 -4.82 27.51
N PRO A 258 9.64 -4.99 27.79
CA PRO A 258 10.57 -3.87 27.78
C PRO A 258 10.62 -3.16 26.44
N LYS A 259 10.88 -1.87 26.48
CA LYS A 259 11.04 -1.04 25.29
C LYS A 259 12.02 -1.65 24.31
N GLU A 260 11.69 -1.63 23.02
CA GLU A 260 12.48 -2.15 21.91
C GLU A 260 12.94 -3.62 22.07
N SER A 261 12.20 -4.44 22.85
CA SER A 261 12.59 -5.84 23.10
C SER A 261 11.91 -6.86 22.17
N VAL A 262 10.85 -6.50 21.52
CA VAL A 262 10.12 -7.34 20.56
C VAL A 262 10.71 -7.13 19.17
N VAL A 263 11.02 -8.04 18.60
CA VAL A 263 11.78 -9.02 17.85
C VAL A 263 13.28 -9.11 18.26
N GLY A 264 13.68 -8.77 19.43
CA GLY A 264 15.06 -8.96 19.91
C GLY A 264 15.18 -10.08 20.94
N SER A 265 14.40 -9.96 22.01
CA SER A 265 14.36 -10.94 23.11
C SER A 265 13.04 -11.67 23.18
N TYR A 266 11.98 -11.04 22.70
CA TYR A 266 10.62 -11.56 22.57
C TYR A 266 10.19 -11.50 21.11
N PHE A 267 9.11 -12.23 20.71
CA PHE A 267 8.56 -12.11 19.37
C PHE A 267 7.03 -12.13 19.39
N LEU A 268 6.45 -11.33 18.51
CA LEU A 268 5.05 -11.38 18.13
C LEU A 268 4.98 -11.88 16.67
N TRP A 269 4.34 -13.00 16.45
CA TRP A 269 4.24 -13.60 15.13
C TRP A 269 2.78 -13.72 14.69
N ILE A 270 2.47 -13.07 13.58
CA ILE A 270 1.15 -13.12 12.98
C ILE A 270 1.13 -14.25 11.95
N VAL A 271 0.30 -15.26 12.21
CA VAL A 271 0.13 -16.44 11.35
C VAL A 271 -1.34 -16.55 10.97
N ARG A 272 -1.64 -16.24 9.71
CA ARG A 272 -3.03 -16.31 9.22
C ARG A 272 -3.65 -17.70 9.42
N ALA A 273 -4.96 -17.76 9.62
CA ALA A 273 -5.68 -19.03 9.83
C ALA A 273 -5.36 -20.10 8.76
N SER A 274 -5.23 -19.68 7.48
CA SER A 274 -4.84 -20.56 6.37
C SER A 274 -3.44 -21.17 6.48
N GLU A 275 -2.56 -20.57 7.28
CA GLU A 275 -1.16 -20.97 7.43
C GLU A 275 -0.87 -21.70 8.75
N GLN A 276 -1.81 -21.69 9.71
CA GLN A 276 -1.61 -22.31 11.03
C GLN A 276 -1.25 -23.78 10.96
N SER A 277 -1.83 -24.53 10.00
CA SER A 277 -1.53 -25.94 9.79
C SER A 277 -0.07 -26.22 9.40
N LYS A 278 0.67 -25.20 8.95
CA LYS A 278 2.09 -25.29 8.58
C LYS A 278 3.02 -25.10 9.78
N LEU A 279 2.50 -24.65 10.92
CA LEU A 279 3.29 -24.52 12.14
C LEU A 279 3.68 -25.90 12.68
N PRO A 280 4.91 -26.05 13.25
CA PRO A 280 5.28 -27.25 13.96
C PRO A 280 4.30 -27.52 15.10
N LYS A 281 3.95 -28.81 15.35
CA LYS A 281 3.06 -29.19 16.47
C LYS A 281 3.55 -28.62 17.79
N ASP A 282 2.66 -28.05 18.57
CA ASP A 282 2.92 -27.43 19.86
C ASP A 282 3.89 -26.23 19.83
N PHE A 283 4.08 -25.57 18.69
CA PHE A 283 4.97 -24.41 18.59
C PHE A 283 4.56 -23.30 19.56
N GLU A 284 3.28 -23.00 19.65
CA GLU A 284 2.74 -21.99 20.57
C GLU A 284 3.00 -22.27 22.03
N LYS A 285 3.01 -23.55 22.42
CA LYS A 285 3.25 -23.98 23.80
C LYS A 285 4.74 -24.03 24.19
N LYS A 286 5.63 -24.02 23.21
CA LYS A 286 7.08 -24.21 23.41
C LYS A 286 7.85 -22.93 23.69
N SER A 287 7.25 -21.76 23.51
CA SER A 287 7.95 -20.50 23.67
C SER A 287 7.32 -19.63 24.74
N GLU A 288 8.01 -19.47 25.87
CA GLU A 288 7.69 -18.48 26.90
C GLU A 288 8.01 -17.04 26.45
N LYS A 289 8.71 -16.88 25.32
CA LYS A 289 9.18 -15.58 24.79
C LYS A 289 8.37 -15.05 23.65
N GLY A 290 7.41 -15.80 23.13
CA GLY A 290 6.66 -15.42 21.94
C GLY A 290 5.17 -15.48 22.11
N LEU A 291 4.49 -14.60 21.40
CA LEU A 291 3.05 -14.67 21.18
C LEU A 291 2.80 -14.95 19.69
N VAL A 292 2.00 -15.97 19.39
CA VAL A 292 1.57 -16.31 18.03
C VAL A 292 0.06 -16.11 17.96
N ILE A 293 -0.39 -15.28 17.05
CA ILE A 293 -1.81 -14.94 16.86
C ILE A 293 -2.18 -14.89 15.38
N GLU A 294 -3.45 -15.01 15.08
CA GLU A 294 -3.93 -15.00 13.70
C GLU A 294 -3.86 -13.61 13.06
N TRP A 295 -4.10 -12.58 13.87
CA TRP A 295 -4.19 -11.22 13.37
C TRP A 295 -4.01 -10.19 14.50
N CYS A 296 -3.50 -9.01 14.13
CA CYS A 296 -3.45 -7.83 14.99
C CYS A 296 -3.61 -6.55 14.15
N SER A 297 -3.88 -5.41 14.81
CA SER A 297 -3.75 -4.10 14.17
C SER A 297 -2.28 -3.76 13.98
N GLN A 298 -1.76 -3.89 12.76
CA GLN A 298 -0.36 -3.64 12.43
C GLN A 298 0.08 -2.23 12.84
N LEU A 299 -0.75 -1.22 12.59
CA LEU A 299 -0.48 0.16 12.97
C LEU A 299 -0.33 0.34 14.48
N LYS A 300 -1.23 -0.25 15.28
CA LYS A 300 -1.15 -0.18 16.76
C LYS A 300 0.10 -0.90 17.28
N VAL A 301 0.42 -2.04 16.71
CA VAL A 301 1.63 -2.80 17.06
C VAL A 301 2.89 -2.01 16.70
N LEU A 302 3.01 -1.47 15.48
CA LEU A 302 4.17 -0.70 15.05
C LEU A 302 4.34 0.61 15.84
N ALA A 303 3.24 1.19 16.32
CA ALA A 303 3.27 2.38 17.19
C ALA A 303 3.73 2.07 18.62
N HIS A 304 3.76 0.79 19.03
CA HIS A 304 4.06 0.40 20.41
C HIS A 304 5.57 0.45 20.71
N GLU A 305 5.96 1.04 21.84
CA GLU A 305 7.37 1.24 22.20
C GLU A 305 8.18 -0.06 22.43
N ALA A 306 7.51 -1.18 22.70
CA ALA A 306 8.16 -2.48 22.85
C ALA A 306 8.72 -3.03 21.53
N ILE A 307 8.29 -2.52 20.37
CA ILE A 307 8.73 -3.02 19.06
C ILE A 307 10.14 -2.52 18.75
N GLY A 308 11.08 -3.43 18.64
CA GLY A 308 12.49 -3.14 18.34
C GLY A 308 12.85 -3.23 16.87
N CYS A 309 12.21 -4.14 16.11
CA CYS A 309 12.28 -4.20 14.66
C CYS A 309 11.08 -4.95 14.09
N PHE A 310 10.87 -4.87 12.78
CA PHE A 310 9.77 -5.48 12.06
C PHE A 310 10.28 -6.38 10.92
N VAL A 311 9.98 -7.66 10.98
CA VAL A 311 10.21 -8.59 9.87
C VAL A 311 9.05 -8.48 8.91
N THR A 312 9.29 -7.95 7.72
CA THR A 312 8.24 -7.62 6.77
C THR A 312 8.50 -8.21 5.39
N HIS A 313 7.40 -8.53 4.68
CA HIS A 313 7.44 -8.88 3.26
C HIS A 313 7.75 -7.69 2.33
N CYS A 314 7.90 -6.47 2.86
CA CYS A 314 8.20 -5.25 2.11
C CYS A 314 7.09 -4.76 1.16
N GLY A 315 5.83 -5.13 1.37
CA GLY A 315 4.71 -4.48 0.69
C GLY A 315 4.66 -2.99 1.03
N TRP A 316 4.25 -2.16 0.06
CA TRP A 316 4.40 -0.70 0.19
C TRP A 316 3.74 -0.11 1.43
N ASN A 317 2.52 -0.52 1.78
CA ASN A 317 1.85 -0.04 2.99
C ASN A 317 2.66 -0.36 4.24
N SER A 318 3.12 -1.62 4.39
CA SER A 318 3.94 -2.03 5.54
C SER A 318 5.26 -1.29 5.63
N THR A 319 5.85 -0.93 4.48
CA THR A 319 7.07 -0.12 4.40
C THR A 319 6.81 1.31 4.89
N LEU A 320 5.75 1.95 4.40
CA LEU A 320 5.34 3.29 4.85
C LEU A 320 4.97 3.32 6.34
N GLU A 321 4.26 2.30 6.82
CA GLU A 321 3.87 2.18 8.22
C GLU A 321 5.11 2.05 9.12
N ALA A 322 6.03 1.12 8.81
CA ALA A 322 7.27 0.95 9.58
C ALA A 322 8.09 2.25 9.62
N LEU A 323 8.25 2.92 8.47
CA LEU A 323 8.93 4.20 8.36
C LEU A 323 8.27 5.26 9.24
N SER A 324 6.96 5.39 9.16
CA SER A 324 6.19 6.43 9.84
C SER A 324 6.22 6.29 11.37
N PHE A 325 6.37 5.06 11.86
CA PHE A 325 6.56 4.81 13.30
C PHE A 325 8.02 4.73 13.73
N GLY A 326 8.95 4.76 12.78
CA GLY A 326 10.39 4.74 13.08
C GLY A 326 10.90 3.35 13.47
N VAL A 327 10.27 2.28 12.98
CA VAL A 327 10.60 0.90 13.29
C VAL A 327 11.55 0.32 12.24
N PRO A 328 12.79 -0.04 12.59
CA PRO A 328 13.73 -0.69 11.68
C PRO A 328 13.16 -1.98 11.10
N THR A 329 13.52 -2.31 9.86
CA THR A 329 12.96 -3.47 9.16
C THR A 329 13.99 -4.55 8.84
N VAL A 330 13.57 -5.80 8.97
CA VAL A 330 14.21 -6.94 8.31
C VAL A 330 13.39 -7.22 7.06
N ALA A 331 13.95 -6.90 5.90
CA ALA A 331 13.30 -7.01 4.61
C ALA A 331 13.36 -8.44 4.08
N MET A 332 12.21 -9.11 4.01
CA MET A 332 12.05 -10.49 3.55
C MET A 332 11.02 -10.53 2.40
N PRO A 333 11.38 -10.02 1.20
CA PRO A 333 10.46 -9.93 0.08
C PRO A 333 10.05 -11.32 -0.42
N TYR A 334 8.84 -11.41 -0.91
CA TYR A 334 8.28 -12.67 -1.44
C TYR A 334 7.72 -12.51 -2.85
N TRP A 335 6.96 -11.44 -3.14
CA TRP A 335 6.16 -11.32 -4.35
C TRP A 335 5.96 -9.86 -4.81
N SER A 336 5.60 -9.64 -6.08
CA SER A 336 5.24 -8.34 -6.65
C SER A 336 6.40 -7.32 -6.62
N ASP A 337 6.11 -6.09 -6.18
CA ASP A 337 7.03 -4.97 -6.00
C ASP A 337 7.99 -5.11 -4.80
N GLN A 338 7.79 -6.15 -4.00
CA GLN A 338 8.48 -6.32 -2.71
C GLN A 338 10.00 -6.44 -2.85
N SER A 339 10.50 -7.06 -3.94
CA SER A 339 11.94 -7.16 -4.21
C SER A 339 12.57 -5.78 -4.40
N THR A 340 11.92 -4.92 -5.18
CA THR A 340 12.35 -3.55 -5.40
C THR A 340 12.25 -2.73 -4.13
N ASN A 341 11.15 -2.86 -3.38
CA ASN A 341 11.01 -2.19 -2.09
C ASN A 341 12.11 -2.61 -1.11
N ALA A 342 12.45 -3.91 -1.05
CA ALA A 342 13.53 -4.42 -0.19
C ALA A 342 14.90 -3.82 -0.57
N LYS A 343 15.18 -3.66 -1.86
CA LYS A 343 16.38 -2.95 -2.36
C LYS A 343 16.40 -1.50 -1.91
N LEU A 344 15.28 -0.79 -2.06
CA LEU A 344 15.17 0.61 -1.64
C LEU A 344 15.30 0.77 -0.11
N ILE A 345 14.70 -0.13 0.66
CA ILE A 345 14.79 -0.17 2.13
C ILE A 345 16.25 -0.25 2.58
N GLU A 346 17.05 -1.13 1.97
CA GLU A 346 18.43 -1.35 2.40
C GLU A 346 19.38 -0.31 1.81
N ASP A 347 19.33 -0.06 0.51
CA ASP A 347 20.38 0.69 -0.19
C ASP A 347 20.09 2.19 -0.30
N VAL A 348 18.83 2.58 -0.44
CA VAL A 348 18.46 3.98 -0.67
C VAL A 348 18.02 4.65 0.64
N TRP A 349 17.00 4.09 1.27
CA TRP A 349 16.42 4.70 2.47
C TRP A 349 17.17 4.33 3.75
N LYS A 350 18.00 3.28 3.72
CA LYS A 350 18.78 2.82 4.87
C LYS A 350 17.92 2.54 6.10
N MET A 351 16.77 1.93 5.89
CA MET A 351 15.74 1.68 6.90
C MET A 351 15.85 0.30 7.53
N GLY A 352 16.63 -0.60 6.93
CA GLY A 352 16.66 -1.99 7.34
C GLY A 352 17.76 -2.80 6.67
N ILE A 353 17.62 -4.11 6.81
CA ILE A 353 18.56 -5.10 6.26
C ILE A 353 17.76 -6.15 5.50
N ARG A 354 18.17 -6.45 4.28
CA ARG A 354 17.57 -7.51 3.46
C ARG A 354 18.12 -8.87 3.86
N VAL A 355 17.24 -9.84 4.02
CA VAL A 355 17.64 -11.24 4.26
C VAL A 355 18.32 -11.84 3.03
N THR A 356 19.24 -12.78 3.26
CA THR A 356 19.80 -13.59 2.20
C THR A 356 19.00 -14.87 2.04
N PHE A 357 18.76 -15.25 0.78
CA PHE A 357 18.11 -16.50 0.41
C PHE A 357 19.16 -17.57 0.11
N ASP A 358 18.85 -18.83 0.42
CA ASP A 358 19.65 -19.95 -0.02
C ASP A 358 19.40 -20.27 -1.52
N GLU A 359 20.13 -21.27 -2.05
CA GLU A 359 20.01 -21.73 -3.44
C GLU A 359 18.58 -22.18 -3.83
N LYS A 360 17.76 -22.54 -2.83
CA LYS A 360 16.35 -22.93 -3.01
C LYS A 360 15.38 -21.77 -2.80
N LYS A 361 15.89 -20.54 -2.73
CA LYS A 361 15.11 -19.33 -2.42
C LYS A 361 14.37 -19.38 -1.07
N ILE A 362 14.97 -20.05 -0.08
CA ILE A 362 14.44 -20.15 1.29
C ILE A 362 15.28 -19.28 2.22
N VAL A 363 14.61 -18.50 3.08
CA VAL A 363 15.27 -17.80 4.18
C VAL A 363 15.49 -18.78 5.32
N ARG A 364 16.74 -19.02 5.67
CA ARG A 364 17.10 -19.90 6.80
C ARG A 364 17.06 -19.15 8.12
N GLY A 365 16.77 -19.86 9.20
CA GLY A 365 16.70 -19.27 10.54
C GLY A 365 17.96 -18.51 10.94
N GLU A 366 19.16 -19.00 10.54
CA GLU A 366 20.42 -18.31 10.82
C GLU A 366 20.54 -16.97 10.06
N ALA A 367 20.07 -16.89 8.81
CA ALA A 367 20.07 -15.65 8.04
C ALA A 367 19.12 -14.61 8.67
N LEU A 368 17.93 -15.05 9.05
CA LEU A 368 16.96 -14.19 9.74
C LEU A 368 17.51 -13.69 11.08
N LYS A 369 18.07 -14.60 11.89
CA LYS A 369 18.69 -14.29 13.17
C LYS A 369 19.84 -13.29 13.00
N TYR A 370 20.69 -13.46 11.98
CA TYR A 370 21.76 -12.52 11.67
C TYR A 370 21.22 -11.10 11.45
N CYS A 371 20.21 -10.93 10.56
CA CYS A 371 19.64 -9.62 10.29
C CYS A 371 19.02 -8.97 11.54
N ILE A 372 18.29 -9.74 12.34
CA ILE A 372 17.72 -9.25 13.61
C ILE A 372 18.83 -8.79 14.55
N MET A 373 19.90 -9.59 14.73
CA MET A 373 21.00 -9.26 15.63
C MET A 373 21.78 -8.04 15.14
N GLU A 374 21.99 -7.90 13.83
CA GLU A 374 22.60 -6.71 13.24
C GLU A 374 21.80 -5.44 13.59
N ILE A 375 20.47 -5.44 13.38
CA ILE A 375 19.63 -4.30 13.73
C ILE A 375 19.65 -4.02 15.24
N MET A 376 19.61 -5.06 16.06
CA MET A 376 19.43 -4.89 17.50
C MET A 376 20.71 -4.56 18.25
N LYS A 377 21.88 -5.00 17.77
CA LYS A 377 23.12 -4.99 18.57
C LYS A 377 24.34 -4.38 17.88
N SER A 378 24.38 -4.22 16.55
CA SER A 378 25.54 -3.71 15.83
C SER A 378 25.57 -2.19 15.75
N ASP A 379 26.71 -1.63 15.34
CA ASP A 379 26.83 -0.20 15.04
C ASP A 379 26.02 0.17 13.78
N ARG A 380 25.95 -0.70 12.77
CA ARG A 380 25.06 -0.55 11.62
C ARG A 380 23.60 -0.44 12.08
N GLY A 381 23.19 -1.24 13.07
CA GLY A 381 21.85 -1.18 13.64
C GLY A 381 21.55 0.17 14.32
N LYS A 382 22.55 0.78 14.98
CA LYS A 382 22.39 2.13 15.56
C LYS A 382 22.20 3.18 14.47
N GLU A 383 22.94 3.09 13.35
CA GLU A 383 22.78 3.98 12.20
C GLU A 383 21.38 3.85 11.59
N ILE A 384 20.91 2.61 11.37
CA ILE A 384 19.55 2.35 10.86
C ILE A 384 18.52 2.97 11.80
N LYS A 385 18.62 2.75 13.11
CA LYS A 385 17.69 3.33 14.10
C LYS A 385 17.70 4.86 14.07
N ASN A 386 18.84 5.50 13.87
CA ASN A 386 18.94 6.94 13.75
C ASN A 386 18.27 7.44 12.44
N ASN A 387 18.49 6.75 11.33
CA ASN A 387 17.79 7.04 10.07
C ASN A 387 16.28 6.89 10.21
N MET A 388 15.82 5.85 10.88
CA MET A 388 14.38 5.64 11.10
C MET A 388 13.75 6.78 11.92
N LYS A 389 14.46 7.35 12.89
CA LYS A 389 13.99 8.54 13.63
C LYS A 389 13.85 9.75 12.71
N GLN A 390 14.77 9.93 11.76
CA GLN A 390 14.70 11.01 10.78
C GLN A 390 13.52 10.80 9.81
N TRP A 391 13.35 9.59 9.30
CA TRP A 391 12.24 9.26 8.43
C TRP A 391 10.88 9.43 9.12
N LYS A 392 10.75 9.01 10.37
CA LYS A 392 9.55 9.26 11.18
C LYS A 392 9.25 10.76 11.30
N ALA A 393 10.27 11.58 11.54
CA ALA A 393 10.10 13.02 11.62
C ALA A 393 9.67 13.64 10.29
N LEU A 394 10.30 13.22 9.17
CA LEU A 394 9.94 13.68 7.83
C LEU A 394 8.52 13.26 7.43
N ALA A 395 8.11 12.03 7.72
CA ALA A 395 6.75 11.57 7.48
C ALA A 395 5.72 12.37 8.28
N ALA A 396 6.00 12.65 9.54
CA ALA A 396 5.14 13.49 10.38
C ALA A 396 5.09 14.94 9.87
N GLN A 397 6.22 15.49 9.43
CA GLN A 397 6.29 16.82 8.81
C GLN A 397 5.47 16.86 7.52
N ALA A 398 5.62 15.88 6.62
CA ALA A 398 4.92 15.86 5.33
C ALA A 398 3.38 15.95 5.48
N VAL A 399 2.82 15.36 6.52
CA VAL A 399 1.37 15.35 6.76
C VAL A 399 0.88 16.45 7.74
N SER A 400 1.79 17.26 8.30
CA SER A 400 1.43 18.42 9.15
C SER A 400 0.86 19.55 8.30
N GLU A 401 0.27 20.57 8.94
CA GLU A 401 -0.42 21.69 8.25
C GLU A 401 0.44 22.46 7.25
N GLU A 402 1.75 22.49 7.42
CA GLU A 402 2.71 23.14 6.50
C GLU A 402 3.53 22.08 5.70
N GLY A 403 3.08 20.84 5.70
CA GLY A 403 3.81 19.74 5.07
C GLY A 403 3.44 19.52 3.61
N SER A 404 4.40 18.94 2.87
CA SER A 404 4.30 18.71 1.43
C SER A 404 3.05 17.92 1.01
N SER A 405 2.68 16.89 1.76
CA SER A 405 1.49 16.08 1.48
C SER A 405 0.21 16.80 1.83
N HIS A 406 0.21 17.56 2.94
CA HIS A 406 -0.95 18.38 3.33
C HIS A 406 -1.24 19.45 2.26
N GLU A 407 -0.23 20.22 1.84
CA GLU A 407 -0.37 21.24 0.79
C GLU A 407 -0.88 20.64 -0.53
N ASN A 408 -0.35 19.48 -0.93
CA ASN A 408 -0.78 18.77 -2.12
C ASN A 408 -2.25 18.31 -2.05
N ILE A 409 -2.71 17.87 -0.87
CA ILE A 409 -4.12 17.50 -0.65
C ILE A 409 -5.01 18.74 -0.67
N GLU A 410 -4.57 19.85 -0.05
CA GLU A 410 -5.30 21.14 -0.10
C GLU A 410 -5.45 21.65 -1.52
N GLU A 411 -4.37 21.62 -2.32
CA GLU A 411 -4.42 22.02 -3.72
C GLU A 411 -5.43 21.17 -4.51
N PHE A 412 -5.41 19.86 -4.32
CA PHE A 412 -6.38 18.95 -4.95
C PHE A 412 -7.81 19.30 -4.54
N VAL A 413 -8.08 19.39 -3.23
CA VAL A 413 -9.42 19.66 -2.70
C VAL A 413 -9.93 21.03 -3.14
N ASN A 414 -9.09 22.09 -3.05
CA ASN A 414 -9.47 23.43 -3.48
C ASN A 414 -9.80 23.49 -4.99
N SER A 415 -9.11 22.69 -5.81
CA SER A 415 -9.44 22.59 -7.22
C SER A 415 -10.84 22.03 -7.47
N LEU A 416 -11.31 21.12 -6.62
CA LEU A 416 -12.65 20.54 -6.72
C LEU A 416 -13.73 21.52 -6.25
N PHE A 417 -13.46 22.36 -5.25
CA PHE A 417 -14.40 23.40 -4.82
C PHE A 417 -14.52 24.55 -5.82
N SER A 418 -13.63 24.60 -6.80
CA SER A 418 -13.63 25.64 -7.85
C SER A 418 -14.32 25.20 -9.14
N LEU A 419 -14.86 23.98 -9.20
CA LEU A 419 -15.65 23.45 -10.31
C LEU A 419 -17.05 24.04 -10.29
#